data_b9fce7d4a3778ff82a797df517c6676b
#
_entry.id   b9fce7d4a3778ff82a797df517c6676b
#
_cell.length_a   1.000
_cell.length_b   1.000
_cell.length_c   1.000
_cell.angle_alpha   90.00
_cell.angle_beta   90.00
_cell.angle_gamma   90.00
#
_symmetry.space_group_name_H-M   'P 1'
#
loop_
_entity.id
_entity.type
_entity.pdbx_description
1 polymer ?
#
loop_
_entity_poly.entity_id
_entity_poly.type
_entity_poly.pdbx_seq_one_letter_code
_entity_poly.pdbx_strand_id
1 'polypeptide(L)'
;MGLDQQVVAALPELGRGLLMTLLLTVLASLVSVVMGQLGCFLQLRRAWIWRTIGRLYVSVMRGTPAIVQLFVVFFTLPRLGLGGQPMLAAVIAIGLNSGAYVAEILRVNRSLVTRGQLEAARTLGLSRFLSWWYVINPQVMRASLPMLVNEFTILLKTTPLASVVALTELTYAGQIVIARTYEATQVLLLVAAGYLLIAMPLIAAARRLEAKRRMA
;
A
#
# COMPACT_ATOMS: atom_id res chain seq x y z
N MET A 1 27.92 -5.15 -24.44
CA MET A 1 27.24 -3.93 -24.89
C MET A 1 27.27 -2.97 -23.71
N GLY A 2 28.06 -1.89 -23.77
CA GLY A 2 28.15 -0.90 -22.67
C GLY A 2 26.92 -0.02 -22.63
N LEU A 3 26.64 0.59 -21.46
CA LEU A 3 25.60 1.61 -21.36
C LEU A 3 26.01 2.85 -22.17
N ASP A 4 25.05 3.47 -22.85
CA ASP A 4 25.27 4.74 -23.51
C ASP A 4 25.69 5.82 -22.50
N GLN A 5 26.64 6.69 -22.87
CA GLN A 5 27.14 7.74 -21.96
C GLN A 5 26.03 8.67 -21.48
N GLN A 6 25.02 8.93 -22.33
CA GLN A 6 23.87 9.75 -21.96
C GLN A 6 22.99 9.06 -20.93
N VAL A 7 22.83 7.74 -20.98
CA VAL A 7 22.10 6.95 -19.98
C VAL A 7 22.85 6.96 -18.65
N VAL A 8 24.19 6.84 -18.68
CA VAL A 8 25.02 6.92 -17.46
C VAL A 8 24.89 8.30 -16.81
N ALA A 9 24.90 9.38 -17.60
CA ALA A 9 24.71 10.74 -17.10
C ALA A 9 23.32 10.97 -16.45
N ALA A 10 22.32 10.15 -16.81
CA ALA A 10 20.96 10.23 -16.26
C ALA A 10 20.76 9.40 -14.97
N LEU A 11 21.74 8.62 -14.51
CA LEU A 11 21.62 7.82 -13.26
C LEU A 11 21.23 8.63 -12.03
N PRO A 12 21.73 9.86 -11.80
CA PRO A 12 21.28 10.68 -10.65
C PRO A 12 19.79 11.03 -10.71
N GLU A 13 19.22 11.21 -11.92
CA GLU A 13 17.82 11.50 -12.14
C GLU A 13 16.94 10.28 -11.83
N LEU A 14 17.35 9.10 -12.32
CA LEU A 14 16.70 7.83 -11.96
C LEU A 14 16.80 7.55 -10.46
N GLY A 15 17.91 7.91 -9.82
CA GLY A 15 18.08 7.81 -8.36
C GLY A 15 17.11 8.69 -7.58
N ARG A 16 16.83 9.92 -8.04
CA ARG A 16 15.80 10.79 -7.46
C ARG A 16 14.41 10.20 -7.65
N GLY A 17 14.11 9.66 -8.83
CA GLY A 17 12.86 8.95 -9.10
C GLY A 17 12.68 7.75 -8.16
N LEU A 18 13.75 6.99 -7.91
CA LEU A 18 13.77 5.86 -6.97
C LEU A 18 13.42 6.31 -5.53
N LEU A 19 14.02 7.40 -5.06
CA LEU A 19 13.71 7.96 -3.74
C LEU A 19 12.26 8.43 -3.65
N MET A 20 11.73 9.03 -4.72
CA MET A 20 10.34 9.45 -4.79
C MET A 20 9.39 8.24 -4.74
N THR A 21 9.71 7.14 -5.43
CA THR A 21 9.00 5.87 -5.35
C THR A 21 8.99 5.31 -3.93
N LEU A 22 10.14 5.33 -3.25
CA LEU A 22 10.24 4.90 -1.86
C LEU A 22 9.38 5.75 -0.93
N LEU A 23 9.47 7.07 -1.05
CA LEU A 23 8.68 8.00 -0.25
C LEU A 23 7.18 7.79 -0.45
N LEU A 24 6.73 7.69 -1.72
CA LEU A 24 5.34 7.40 -2.05
C LEU A 24 4.89 6.06 -1.44
N THR A 25 5.72 5.01 -1.57
CA THR A 25 5.42 3.68 -1.03
C THR A 25 5.24 3.74 0.48
N VAL A 26 6.14 4.40 1.21
CA VAL A 26 6.06 4.52 2.68
C VAL A 26 4.81 5.29 3.09
N LEU A 27 4.57 6.46 2.51
CA LEU A 27 3.42 7.31 2.85
C LEU A 27 2.08 6.60 2.53
N ALA A 28 1.96 6.00 1.34
CA ALA A 28 0.77 5.25 0.96
C ALA A 28 0.57 4.00 1.84
N SER A 29 1.64 3.32 2.26
CA SER A 29 1.56 2.19 3.19
C SER A 29 1.06 2.62 4.58
N LEU A 30 1.47 3.78 5.08
CA LEU A 30 0.94 4.32 6.34
C LEU A 30 -0.56 4.58 6.25
N VAL A 31 -1.01 5.25 5.18
CA VAL A 31 -2.45 5.47 4.92
C VAL A 31 -3.17 4.12 4.80
N SER A 32 -2.59 3.16 4.08
CA SER A 32 -3.14 1.82 3.88
C SER A 32 -3.34 1.07 5.21
N VAL A 33 -2.38 1.13 6.13
CA VAL A 33 -2.51 0.49 7.46
C VAL A 33 -3.63 1.16 8.27
N VAL A 34 -3.68 2.48 8.31
CA VAL A 34 -4.72 3.22 9.06
C VAL A 34 -6.11 2.90 8.50
N MET A 35 -6.28 3.01 7.19
CA MET A 35 -7.56 2.75 6.53
C MET A 35 -7.93 1.28 6.56
N GLY A 36 -6.95 0.38 6.50
CA GLY A 36 -7.14 -1.05 6.66
C GLY A 36 -7.65 -1.43 8.05
N GLN A 37 -7.04 -0.88 9.09
CA GLN A 37 -7.49 -1.06 10.48
C GLN A 37 -8.92 -0.52 10.67
N LEU A 38 -9.19 0.69 10.19
CA LEU A 38 -10.51 1.30 10.27
C LEU A 38 -11.55 0.47 9.52
N GLY A 39 -11.25 0.07 8.27
CA GLY A 39 -12.14 -0.76 7.44
C GLY A 39 -12.45 -2.11 8.09
N CYS A 40 -11.44 -2.81 8.62
CA CYS A 40 -11.63 -4.05 9.36
C CYS A 40 -12.49 -3.83 10.61
N PHE A 41 -12.18 -2.81 11.41
CA PHE A 41 -12.94 -2.50 12.62
C PHE A 41 -14.42 -2.19 12.33
N LEU A 42 -14.71 -1.39 11.30
CA LEU A 42 -16.08 -1.07 10.89
C LEU A 42 -16.85 -2.31 10.43
N GLN A 43 -16.23 -3.18 9.64
CA GLN A 43 -16.86 -4.42 9.17
C GLN A 43 -17.26 -5.39 10.31
N LEU A 44 -16.57 -5.32 11.46
CA LEU A 44 -16.79 -6.17 12.62
C LEU A 44 -17.79 -5.57 13.62
N ARG A 45 -18.30 -4.35 13.39
CA ARG A 45 -19.30 -3.71 14.25
C ARG A 45 -20.64 -4.45 14.19
N ARG A 46 -21.37 -4.48 15.34
CA ARG A 46 -22.74 -5.05 15.40
C ARG A 46 -23.77 -4.17 14.71
N ALA A 47 -23.64 -2.84 14.85
CA ALA A 47 -24.54 -1.89 14.19
C ALA A 47 -24.39 -2.02 12.68
N TRP A 48 -25.50 -2.29 12.00
CA TRP A 48 -25.53 -2.59 10.57
C TRP A 48 -24.99 -1.43 9.73
N ILE A 49 -25.23 -0.19 10.13
CA ILE A 49 -24.76 1.02 9.43
C ILE A 49 -23.23 1.01 9.31
N TRP A 50 -22.51 0.87 10.42
CA TRP A 50 -21.04 0.86 10.41
C TRP A 50 -20.47 -0.31 9.62
N ARG A 51 -21.09 -1.47 9.75
CA ARG A 51 -20.71 -2.65 8.99
C ARG A 51 -20.94 -2.45 7.50
N THR A 52 -22.02 -1.82 7.10
CA THR A 52 -22.31 -1.51 5.70
C THR A 52 -21.32 -0.50 5.14
N ILE A 53 -20.98 0.56 5.88
CA ILE A 53 -19.97 1.54 5.47
C ILE A 53 -18.61 0.85 5.25
N GLY A 54 -18.16 0.01 6.19
CA GLY A 54 -16.90 -0.71 6.03
C GLY A 54 -16.89 -1.68 4.84
N ARG A 55 -18.00 -2.38 4.59
CA ARG A 55 -18.15 -3.25 3.42
C ARG A 55 -18.19 -2.47 2.11
N LEU A 56 -18.92 -1.35 2.09
CA LEU A 56 -19.02 -0.49 0.92
C LEU A 56 -17.62 0.06 0.54
N TYR A 57 -16.87 0.58 1.52
CA TYR A 57 -15.49 1.01 1.31
C TYR A 57 -14.66 -0.09 0.63
N VAL A 58 -14.63 -1.29 1.20
CA VAL A 58 -13.85 -2.40 0.67
C VAL A 58 -14.34 -2.80 -0.72
N SER A 59 -15.66 -2.88 -0.94
CA SER A 59 -16.23 -3.27 -2.23
C SER A 59 -15.94 -2.24 -3.32
N VAL A 60 -16.05 -0.96 -3.03
CA VAL A 60 -15.77 0.12 -4.00
C VAL A 60 -14.30 0.15 -4.35
N MET A 61 -13.41 0.17 -3.33
CA MET A 61 -11.97 0.26 -3.57
C MET A 61 -11.38 -0.96 -4.29
N ARG A 62 -11.90 -2.15 -4.03
CA ARG A 62 -11.46 -3.38 -4.71
C ARG A 62 -12.20 -3.67 -6.01
N GLY A 63 -13.36 -3.06 -6.20
CA GLY A 63 -14.20 -3.22 -7.39
C GLY A 63 -13.96 -2.19 -8.48
N THR A 64 -13.15 -1.17 -8.25
CA THR A 64 -12.83 -0.12 -9.23
C THR A 64 -11.33 -0.06 -9.52
N PRO A 65 -10.91 0.29 -10.76
CA PRO A 65 -9.49 0.41 -11.10
C PRO A 65 -8.78 1.49 -10.28
N ALA A 66 -7.60 1.18 -9.75
CA ALA A 66 -6.81 2.12 -8.95
C ALA A 66 -6.46 3.43 -9.69
N ILE A 67 -6.25 3.35 -11.01
CA ILE A 67 -5.99 4.53 -11.85
C ILE A 67 -7.20 5.48 -11.89
N VAL A 68 -8.42 4.95 -11.92
CA VAL A 68 -9.64 5.77 -11.89
C VAL A 68 -9.78 6.46 -10.53
N GLN A 69 -9.49 5.75 -9.45
CA GLN A 69 -9.47 6.32 -8.10
C GLN A 69 -8.45 7.44 -7.99
N LEU A 70 -7.25 7.26 -8.57
CA LEU A 70 -6.22 8.29 -8.59
C LEU A 70 -6.70 9.56 -9.31
N PHE A 71 -7.33 9.43 -10.48
CA PHE A 71 -7.90 10.58 -11.19
C PHE A 71 -8.99 11.27 -10.38
N VAL A 72 -9.92 10.50 -9.79
CA VAL A 72 -10.98 11.08 -8.95
C VAL A 72 -10.37 11.91 -7.82
N VAL A 73 -9.38 11.37 -7.10
CA VAL A 73 -8.71 12.09 -6.01
C VAL A 73 -7.99 13.33 -6.57
N PHE A 74 -7.18 13.17 -7.61
CA PHE A 74 -6.37 14.24 -8.19
C PHE A 74 -7.21 15.43 -8.66
N PHE A 75 -8.33 15.19 -9.36
CA PHE A 75 -9.22 16.25 -9.84
C PHE A 75 -10.17 16.81 -8.76
N THR A 76 -10.33 16.11 -7.63
CA THR A 76 -11.16 16.58 -6.51
C THR A 76 -10.37 17.47 -5.54
N LEU A 77 -9.08 17.19 -5.30
CA LEU A 77 -8.24 17.94 -4.35
C LEU A 77 -8.25 19.46 -4.57
N PRO A 78 -8.13 20.01 -5.80
CA PRO A 78 -8.19 21.45 -6.03
C PRO A 78 -9.53 22.07 -5.62
N ARG A 79 -10.64 21.34 -5.80
CA ARG A 79 -11.98 21.80 -5.41
C ARG A 79 -12.14 21.90 -3.88
N LEU A 80 -11.31 21.18 -3.13
CA LEU A 80 -11.25 21.22 -1.66
C LEU A 80 -10.22 22.24 -1.14
N GLY A 81 -9.61 23.04 -2.02
CA GLY A 81 -8.59 24.04 -1.66
C GLY A 81 -7.21 23.44 -1.34
N LEU A 82 -6.99 22.16 -1.62
CA LEU A 82 -5.71 21.46 -1.30
C LEU A 82 -4.69 21.53 -2.45
N GLY A 83 -5.01 22.27 -3.53
CA GLY A 83 -4.16 22.40 -4.72
C GLY A 83 -4.02 21.10 -5.50
N GLY A 84 -3.46 21.20 -6.71
CA GLY A 84 -3.15 20.03 -7.54
C GLY A 84 -1.80 19.41 -7.16
N GLN A 85 -1.71 18.73 -6.04
CA GLN A 85 -0.46 18.10 -5.56
C GLN A 85 -0.43 16.61 -5.95
N PRO A 86 0.37 16.22 -6.98
CA PRO A 86 0.42 14.83 -7.47
C PRO A 86 0.78 13.82 -6.36
N MET A 87 1.73 14.17 -5.48
CA MET A 87 2.13 13.31 -4.38
C MET A 87 0.99 13.05 -3.42
N LEU A 88 0.26 14.09 -3.00
CA LEU A 88 -0.87 13.93 -2.08
C LEU A 88 -1.98 13.09 -2.69
N ALA A 89 -2.30 13.32 -3.97
CA ALA A 89 -3.30 12.52 -4.69
C ALA A 89 -2.89 11.05 -4.78
N ALA A 90 -1.63 10.77 -5.12
CA ALA A 90 -1.11 9.40 -5.22
C ALA A 90 -1.10 8.69 -3.86
N VAL A 91 -0.65 9.36 -2.79
CA VAL A 91 -0.65 8.82 -1.41
C VAL A 91 -2.07 8.46 -0.98
N ILE A 92 -3.03 9.36 -1.18
CA ILE A 92 -4.43 9.12 -0.80
C ILE A 92 -5.03 7.98 -1.63
N ALA A 93 -4.95 8.05 -2.96
CA ALA A 93 -5.61 7.09 -3.84
C ALA A 93 -5.02 5.67 -3.67
N ILE A 94 -3.69 5.53 -3.75
CA ILE A 94 -3.01 4.24 -3.62
C ILE A 94 -3.16 3.72 -2.19
N GLY A 95 -3.05 4.59 -1.19
CA GLY A 95 -3.22 4.23 0.21
C GLY A 95 -4.64 3.77 0.56
N LEU A 96 -5.69 4.42 0.04
CA LEU A 96 -7.07 3.99 0.20
C LEU A 96 -7.34 2.66 -0.52
N ASN A 97 -6.84 2.51 -1.74
CA ASN A 97 -6.99 1.27 -2.50
C ASN A 97 -6.36 0.09 -1.76
N SER A 98 -5.06 0.17 -1.43
CA SER A 98 -4.35 -0.86 -0.69
C SER A 98 -4.94 -1.06 0.73
N GLY A 99 -5.43 -0.01 1.38
CA GLY A 99 -6.12 -0.08 2.67
C GLY A 99 -7.34 -0.99 2.66
N ALA A 100 -8.05 -1.08 1.54
CA ALA A 100 -9.17 -2.00 1.40
C ALA A 100 -8.71 -3.48 1.36
N TYR A 101 -7.56 -3.77 0.73
CA TYR A 101 -6.95 -5.11 0.77
C TYR A 101 -6.41 -5.44 2.16
N VAL A 102 -5.76 -4.47 2.83
CA VAL A 102 -5.33 -4.61 4.23
C VAL A 102 -6.53 -4.90 5.14
N ALA A 103 -7.65 -4.19 4.98
CA ALA A 103 -8.86 -4.43 5.76
C ALA A 103 -9.36 -5.87 5.63
N GLU A 104 -9.33 -6.42 4.43
CA GLU A 104 -9.75 -7.78 4.16
C GLU A 104 -8.77 -8.82 4.72
N ILE A 105 -7.46 -8.60 4.59
CA ILE A 105 -6.42 -9.43 5.21
C ILE A 105 -6.63 -9.51 6.73
N LEU A 106 -6.84 -8.37 7.38
CA LEU A 106 -7.08 -8.32 8.82
C LEU A 106 -8.40 -8.99 9.21
N ARG A 107 -9.47 -8.79 8.42
CA ARG A 107 -10.78 -9.39 8.65
C ARG A 107 -10.73 -10.92 8.59
N VAL A 108 -10.05 -11.48 7.58
CA VAL A 108 -9.90 -12.94 7.43
C VAL A 108 -9.10 -13.51 8.60
N ASN A 109 -7.98 -12.89 8.97
CA ASN A 109 -7.16 -13.36 10.09
C ASN A 109 -7.82 -13.15 11.47
N ARG A 110 -8.91 -12.38 11.55
CA ARG A 110 -9.70 -12.23 12.78
C ARG A 110 -10.26 -13.55 13.29
N SER A 111 -10.52 -14.52 12.42
CA SER A 111 -11.02 -15.85 12.79
C SER A 111 -10.04 -16.67 13.64
N LEU A 112 -8.76 -16.29 13.67
CA LEU A 112 -7.73 -16.91 14.50
C LEU A 112 -7.91 -16.60 16.00
N VAL A 113 -8.64 -15.53 16.35
CA VAL A 113 -8.93 -15.18 17.74
C VAL A 113 -10.15 -15.98 18.20
N THR A 114 -9.94 -16.86 19.18
CA THR A 114 -10.97 -17.77 19.70
C THR A 114 -12.05 -17.03 20.50
N ARG A 115 -13.24 -17.66 20.61
CA ARG A 115 -14.32 -17.12 21.46
C ARG A 115 -13.93 -17.03 22.91
N GLY A 116 -13.19 -18.02 23.44
CA GLY A 116 -12.73 -18.04 24.82
C GLY A 116 -11.86 -16.83 25.20
N GLN A 117 -10.98 -16.38 24.29
CA GLN A 117 -10.18 -15.16 24.53
C GLN A 117 -11.06 -13.90 24.63
N LEU A 118 -12.14 -13.83 23.87
CA LEU A 118 -13.09 -12.72 23.94
C LEU A 118 -13.93 -12.77 25.23
N GLU A 119 -14.29 -13.95 25.67
CA GLU A 119 -15.02 -14.17 26.93
C GLU A 119 -14.13 -13.81 28.12
N ALA A 120 -12.88 -14.28 28.15
CA ALA A 120 -11.89 -13.90 29.15
C ALA A 120 -11.65 -12.38 29.22
N ALA A 121 -11.54 -11.71 28.07
CA ALA A 121 -11.42 -10.25 28.02
C ALA A 121 -12.64 -9.54 28.64
N ARG A 122 -13.83 -10.07 28.43
CA ARG A 122 -15.06 -9.53 29.03
C ARG A 122 -15.12 -9.78 30.54
N THR A 123 -14.72 -10.96 31.01
CA THR A 123 -14.64 -11.28 32.43
C THR A 123 -13.67 -10.34 33.18
N LEU A 124 -12.60 -9.89 32.51
CA LEU A 124 -11.68 -8.87 33.00
C LEU A 124 -12.24 -7.42 32.90
N GLY A 125 -13.52 -7.25 32.52
CA GLY A 125 -14.18 -5.94 32.44
C GLY A 125 -13.75 -5.11 31.21
N LEU A 126 -13.03 -5.68 30.23
CA LEU A 126 -12.61 -4.94 29.06
C LEU A 126 -13.82 -4.59 28.16
N SER A 127 -13.94 -3.30 27.84
CA SER A 127 -14.90 -2.86 26.83
C SER A 127 -14.57 -3.49 25.47
N ARG A 128 -15.52 -3.47 24.51
CA ARG A 128 -15.30 -4.00 23.15
C ARG A 128 -14.17 -3.29 22.44
N PHE A 129 -13.98 -2.00 22.68
CA PHE A 129 -12.90 -1.21 22.11
C PHE A 129 -11.55 -1.64 22.69
N LEU A 130 -11.45 -1.76 24.02
CA LEU A 130 -10.23 -2.22 24.67
C LEU A 130 -9.89 -3.68 24.31
N SER A 131 -10.89 -4.56 24.23
CA SER A 131 -10.70 -5.94 23.77
C SER A 131 -10.18 -5.99 22.33
N TRP A 132 -10.64 -5.08 21.46
CA TRP A 132 -10.10 -4.96 20.11
C TRP A 132 -8.62 -4.57 20.13
N TRP A 133 -8.28 -3.48 20.81
CA TRP A 133 -6.92 -2.94 20.78
C TRP A 133 -5.89 -3.77 21.53
N TYR A 134 -6.23 -4.35 22.69
CA TYR A 134 -5.27 -5.05 23.53
C TYR A 134 -5.25 -6.57 23.33
N VAL A 135 -6.34 -7.16 22.87
CA VAL A 135 -6.43 -8.63 22.76
C VAL A 135 -6.48 -9.07 21.28
N ILE A 136 -7.42 -8.50 20.50
CA ILE A 136 -7.67 -8.97 19.13
C ILE A 136 -6.62 -8.46 18.17
N ASN A 137 -6.48 -7.14 18.10
CA ASN A 137 -5.67 -6.48 17.08
C ASN A 137 -4.19 -6.91 17.08
N PRO A 138 -3.48 -7.03 18.22
CA PRO A 138 -2.10 -7.50 18.22
C PRO A 138 -1.93 -8.92 17.66
N GLN A 139 -2.87 -9.82 17.95
CA GLN A 139 -2.84 -11.18 17.42
C GLN A 139 -3.12 -11.22 15.92
N VAL A 140 -4.16 -10.49 15.49
CA VAL A 140 -4.52 -10.37 14.07
C VAL A 140 -3.39 -9.74 13.26
N MET A 141 -2.78 -8.67 13.76
CA MET A 141 -1.65 -8.01 13.09
C MET A 141 -0.46 -8.95 12.92
N ARG A 142 -0.06 -9.65 13.99
CA ARG A 142 1.05 -10.63 13.90
C ARG A 142 0.75 -11.75 12.90
N ALA A 143 -0.47 -12.28 12.93
CA ALA A 143 -0.89 -13.32 11.98
C ALA A 143 -0.96 -12.83 10.53
N SER A 144 -1.25 -11.53 10.34
CA SER A 144 -1.38 -10.91 9.02
C SER A 144 -0.05 -10.44 8.42
N LEU A 145 1.02 -10.32 9.22
CA LEU A 145 2.31 -9.75 8.79
C LEU A 145 2.81 -10.27 7.43
N PRO A 146 2.85 -11.57 7.14
CA PRO A 146 3.35 -12.05 5.85
C PRO A 146 2.49 -11.54 4.68
N MET A 147 1.16 -11.56 4.85
CA MET A 147 0.22 -11.07 3.84
C MET A 147 0.30 -9.56 3.65
N LEU A 148 0.54 -8.81 4.74
CA LEU A 148 0.72 -7.35 4.70
C LEU A 148 2.00 -6.98 3.96
N VAL A 149 3.12 -7.69 4.19
CA VAL A 149 4.37 -7.44 3.46
C VAL A 149 4.20 -7.73 1.97
N ASN A 150 3.45 -8.79 1.62
CA ASN A 150 3.10 -9.07 0.22
C ASN A 150 2.25 -7.93 -0.37
N GLU A 151 1.23 -7.46 0.34
CA GLU A 151 0.39 -6.33 -0.08
C GLU A 151 1.21 -5.05 -0.31
N PHE A 152 2.17 -4.73 0.57
CA PHE A 152 3.05 -3.57 0.40
C PHE A 152 4.01 -3.74 -0.80
N THR A 153 4.36 -4.98 -1.15
CA THR A 153 5.11 -5.27 -2.37
C THR A 153 4.24 -5.01 -3.62
N ILE A 154 2.94 -5.31 -3.56
CA ILE A 154 1.98 -4.99 -4.62
C ILE A 154 1.80 -3.47 -4.70
N LEU A 155 1.62 -2.78 -3.56
CA LEU A 155 1.51 -1.33 -3.48
C LEU A 155 2.73 -0.65 -4.11
N LEU A 156 3.96 -1.09 -3.81
CA LEU A 156 5.19 -0.60 -4.46
C LEU A 156 5.10 -0.70 -5.99
N LYS A 157 4.63 -1.84 -6.52
CA LYS A 157 4.48 -2.05 -7.96
C LYS A 157 3.32 -1.25 -8.58
N THR A 158 2.46 -0.67 -7.77
CA THR A 158 1.35 0.19 -8.19
C THR A 158 1.77 1.66 -8.28
N THR A 159 2.90 2.05 -7.69
CA THR A 159 3.39 3.44 -7.71
C THR A 159 3.61 4.02 -9.12
N PRO A 160 3.95 3.25 -10.19
CA PRO A 160 4.00 3.77 -11.56
C PRO A 160 2.71 4.44 -12.02
N LEU A 161 1.55 4.12 -11.46
CA LEU A 161 0.29 4.80 -11.78
C LEU A 161 0.36 6.31 -11.48
N ALA A 162 1.22 6.74 -10.55
CA ALA A 162 1.37 8.15 -10.22
C ALA A 162 2.03 8.97 -11.34
N SER A 163 2.66 8.33 -12.31
CA SER A 163 3.20 9.00 -13.51
C SER A 163 2.12 9.71 -14.34
N VAL A 164 0.89 9.17 -14.35
CA VAL A 164 -0.23 9.75 -15.13
C VAL A 164 -0.70 11.10 -14.59
N VAL A 165 -0.38 11.41 -13.34
CA VAL A 165 -0.61 12.73 -12.73
C VAL A 165 0.69 13.53 -12.60
N ALA A 166 1.69 13.20 -13.44
CA ALA A 166 2.99 13.87 -13.53
C ALA A 166 3.83 13.83 -12.22
N LEU A 167 3.65 12.83 -11.36
CA LEU A 167 4.57 12.59 -10.25
C LEU A 167 5.85 11.94 -10.79
N THR A 168 6.99 12.60 -10.61
CA THR A 168 8.28 12.12 -11.10
C THR A 168 8.84 11.02 -10.17
N GLU A 169 8.15 9.88 -10.14
CA GLU A 169 8.64 8.64 -9.55
C GLU A 169 9.56 7.90 -10.57
N LEU A 170 10.09 6.75 -10.22
CA LEU A 170 11.12 6.03 -11.00
C LEU A 170 10.71 5.76 -12.46
N THR A 171 9.44 5.35 -12.71
CA THR A 171 8.96 5.08 -14.07
C THR A 171 8.87 6.35 -14.90
N TYR A 172 8.32 7.43 -14.33
CA TYR A 172 8.22 8.71 -15.04
C TYR A 172 9.60 9.34 -15.27
N ALA A 173 10.52 9.24 -14.30
CA ALA A 173 11.92 9.64 -14.50
C ALA A 173 12.55 8.87 -15.67
N GLY A 174 12.31 7.54 -15.75
CA GLY A 174 12.74 6.74 -16.91
C GLY A 174 12.14 7.21 -18.22
N GLN A 175 10.86 7.53 -18.27
CA GLN A 175 10.19 8.06 -19.48
C GLN A 175 10.82 9.38 -19.96
N ILE A 176 11.16 10.29 -19.02
CA ILE A 176 11.84 11.55 -19.33
C ILE A 176 13.22 11.28 -19.94
N VAL A 177 13.98 10.33 -19.37
CA VAL A 177 15.30 9.94 -19.90
C VAL A 177 15.17 9.33 -21.30
N ILE A 178 14.19 8.44 -21.53
CA ILE A 178 13.92 7.83 -22.83
C ILE A 178 13.61 8.90 -23.88
N ALA A 179 12.79 9.90 -23.53
CA ALA A 179 12.41 10.98 -24.46
C ALA A 179 13.62 11.82 -24.92
N ARG A 180 14.70 11.86 -24.15
CA ARG A 180 15.93 12.60 -24.50
C ARG A 180 16.99 11.74 -25.20
N THR A 181 17.11 10.47 -24.79
CA THR A 181 18.21 9.59 -25.22
C THR A 181 17.79 8.66 -26.36
N TYR A 182 16.48 8.42 -26.52
CA TYR A 182 15.90 7.41 -27.41
C TYR A 182 16.33 5.97 -27.09
N GLU A 183 17.02 5.74 -25.94
CA GLU A 183 17.55 4.45 -25.49
C GLU A 183 16.54 3.72 -24.56
N ALA A 184 15.36 3.40 -25.09
CA ALA A 184 14.25 2.84 -24.31
C ALA A 184 14.63 1.54 -23.58
N THR A 185 15.31 0.60 -24.27
CA THR A 185 15.64 -0.71 -23.70
C THR A 185 16.57 -0.59 -22.51
N GLN A 186 17.64 0.20 -22.62
CA GLN A 186 18.64 0.36 -21.55
C GLN A 186 18.01 1.02 -20.32
N VAL A 187 17.22 2.09 -20.54
CA VAL A 187 16.56 2.84 -19.45
C VAL A 187 15.51 1.97 -18.76
N LEU A 188 14.69 1.23 -19.50
CA LEU A 188 13.68 0.34 -18.90
C LEU A 188 14.29 -0.79 -18.08
N LEU A 189 15.44 -1.34 -18.52
CA LEU A 189 16.20 -2.32 -17.73
C LEU A 189 16.72 -1.72 -16.42
N LEU A 190 17.18 -0.47 -16.42
CA LEU A 190 17.61 0.24 -15.21
C LEU A 190 16.42 0.53 -14.28
N VAL A 191 15.30 0.96 -14.83
CA VAL A 191 14.04 1.15 -14.08
C VAL A 191 13.59 -0.16 -13.44
N ALA A 192 13.57 -1.25 -14.22
CA ALA A 192 13.23 -2.58 -13.69
C ALA A 192 14.19 -3.04 -12.60
N ALA A 193 15.49 -2.82 -12.77
CA ALA A 193 16.50 -3.12 -11.75
C ALA A 193 16.27 -2.28 -10.48
N GLY A 194 15.92 -1.01 -10.61
CA GLY A 194 15.57 -0.13 -9.49
C GLY A 194 14.36 -0.63 -8.69
N TYR A 195 13.27 -1.02 -9.37
CA TYR A 195 12.12 -1.65 -8.70
C TYR A 195 12.48 -2.96 -8.03
N LEU A 196 13.30 -3.79 -8.68
CA LEU A 196 13.74 -5.05 -8.12
C LEU A 196 14.59 -4.84 -6.86
N LEU A 197 15.47 -3.85 -6.86
CA LEU A 197 16.31 -3.49 -5.70
C LEU A 197 15.46 -3.17 -4.45
N ILE A 198 14.33 -2.46 -4.62
CA ILE A 198 13.43 -2.14 -3.51
C ILE A 198 12.53 -3.34 -3.16
N ALA A 199 12.04 -4.07 -4.16
CA ALA A 199 11.08 -5.16 -3.94
C ALA A 199 11.73 -6.39 -3.29
N MET A 200 12.98 -6.72 -3.64
CA MET A 200 13.67 -7.92 -3.13
C MET A 200 13.74 -7.98 -1.60
N PRO A 201 14.13 -6.93 -0.85
CA PRO A 201 14.11 -6.95 0.61
C PRO A 201 12.73 -7.22 1.19
N LEU A 202 11.67 -6.63 0.60
CA LEU A 202 10.28 -6.85 1.02
C LEU A 202 9.87 -8.31 0.78
N ILE A 203 10.15 -8.86 -0.40
CA ILE A 203 9.85 -10.25 -0.73
C ILE A 203 10.61 -11.21 0.19
N ALA A 204 11.88 -10.95 0.45
CA ALA A 204 12.68 -11.74 1.38
C ALA A 204 12.12 -11.70 2.82
N ALA A 205 11.69 -10.53 3.28
CA ALA A 205 11.03 -10.37 4.57
C ALA A 205 9.71 -11.16 4.64
N ALA A 206 8.87 -11.09 3.60
CA ALA A 206 7.62 -11.86 3.53
C ALA A 206 7.89 -13.37 3.66
N ARG A 207 8.82 -13.90 2.85
CA ARG A 207 9.19 -15.33 2.89
C ARG A 207 9.72 -15.78 4.25
N ARG A 208 10.54 -14.98 4.92
CA ARG A 208 11.05 -15.28 6.28
C ARG A 208 9.94 -15.33 7.31
N LEU A 209 8.97 -14.41 7.22
CA LEU A 209 7.81 -14.37 8.12
C LEU A 209 6.88 -15.57 7.90
N GLU A 210 6.67 -15.97 6.64
CA GLU A 210 5.89 -17.17 6.31
C GLU A 210 6.55 -18.46 6.81
N ALA A 211 7.87 -18.59 6.64
CA ALA A 211 8.63 -19.74 7.12
C ALA A 211 8.53 -19.88 8.65
N LYS A 212 8.71 -18.79 9.39
CA LYS A 212 8.54 -18.80 10.86
C LYS A 212 7.14 -19.20 11.31
N ARG A 213 6.09 -18.82 10.54
CA ARG A 213 4.71 -19.18 10.88
C ARG A 213 4.40 -20.67 10.66
N ARG A 214 5.07 -21.33 9.71
CA ARG A 214 4.87 -22.76 9.45
C ARG A 214 5.51 -23.65 10.52
N MET A 215 6.48 -23.12 11.27
CA MET A 215 7.23 -23.84 12.31
C MET A 215 6.67 -23.61 13.72
N ALA A 216 5.76 -22.68 13.91
CA ALA A 216 5.08 -22.36 15.18
C ALA A 216 3.63 -22.85 15.19
#